data_78b1adff8e6a851ee67ca40c47a753e0
#
_entry.id   78b1adff8e6a851ee67ca40c47a753e0
#
_cell.length_a   1.000
_cell.length_b   1.000
_cell.length_c   1.000
_cell.angle_alpha   90.00
_cell.angle_beta   90.00
_cell.angle_gamma   90.00
#
_symmetry.space_group_name_H-M   'P 1'
#
loop_
_entity.id
_entity.type
_entity.pdbx_description
1 polymer ?
#
loop_
_entity_poly.entity_id
_entity_poly.type
_entity_poly.pdbx_seq_one_letter_code
_entity_poly.pdbx_strand_id
1 'polypeptide(L)'
;MCYTVAYLTKRKVKYAKRAGASDSEVKELELQLEELTADQPPMFHVSGFAHPKLLCFSREDGPRFDLLRWGLIPHWVKDHAQAATVGRQTLNARGETILEKPAFRIAAMHRCLVLVDGFFEFFHFAKHTYPHFIHLRNDEPMALGGIRSVWRDPLDGSAIATVSIVTTAANPLMARIHNNPKAEGPRMPFIVPRERDAEWLSADTEKDRVPGLIQPYPEAALEAFTVPPLLGKQAVANTVEAHRPFVYPELALLG
;
A
#
# COMPACT_ATOMS: atom_id res chain seq x y z
N MET A 1 5.96 6.39 -7.37
CA MET A 1 5.78 5.07 -6.68
C MET A 1 5.32 5.33 -5.26
N CYS A 2 4.37 4.55 -4.77
CA CYS A 2 3.79 4.73 -3.43
C CYS A 2 4.82 4.40 -2.33
N TYR A 3 5.23 5.38 -1.56
CA TYR A 3 6.17 5.21 -0.45
C TYR A 3 5.62 5.72 0.89
N THR A 4 4.43 6.28 0.91
CA THR A 4 3.81 6.81 2.12
C THR A 4 2.33 6.52 2.09
N VAL A 5 1.81 5.91 3.15
CA VAL A 5 0.39 5.54 3.29
C VAL A 5 -0.17 6.01 4.63
N ALA A 6 -1.50 6.05 4.71
CA ALA A 6 -2.26 6.22 5.95
C ALA A 6 -3.15 5.01 6.17
N TYR A 7 -3.24 4.51 7.41
CA TYR A 7 -4.10 3.37 7.75
C TYR A 7 -4.49 3.38 9.22
N LEU A 8 -5.57 2.67 9.54
CA LEU A 8 -6.18 2.61 10.88
C LEU A 8 -6.65 3.98 11.42
N THR A 9 -6.86 4.99 10.57
CA THR A 9 -7.40 6.29 10.97
C THR A 9 -8.93 6.30 10.97
N LYS A 10 -9.55 5.31 10.33
CA LYS A 10 -11.00 5.08 10.28
C LYS A 10 -11.42 4.03 11.29
N ARG A 11 -12.73 3.92 11.54
CA ARG A 11 -13.28 2.89 12.43
C ARG A 11 -12.96 1.49 11.88
N LYS A 12 -12.53 0.58 12.75
CA LYS A 12 -12.13 -0.80 12.40
C LYS A 12 -13.22 -1.56 11.63
N VAL A 13 -14.50 -1.30 11.92
CA VAL A 13 -15.64 -1.86 11.18
C VAL A 13 -15.58 -1.55 9.67
N LYS A 14 -15.05 -0.41 9.25
CA LYS A 14 -14.91 -0.09 7.82
C LYS A 14 -13.91 -1.04 7.12
N TYR A 15 -12.81 -1.37 7.79
CA TYR A 15 -11.83 -2.33 7.26
C TYR A 15 -12.40 -3.75 7.19
N ALA A 16 -13.10 -4.19 8.24
CA ALA A 16 -13.77 -5.48 8.26
C ALA A 16 -14.83 -5.59 7.15
N LYS A 17 -15.67 -4.56 6.97
CA LYS A 17 -16.64 -4.49 5.88
C LYS A 17 -15.99 -4.46 4.49
N ARG A 18 -14.80 -3.83 4.36
CA ARG A 18 -14.06 -3.84 3.09
C ARG A 18 -13.56 -5.22 2.74
N ALA A 19 -13.15 -6.02 3.72
CA ALA A 19 -12.55 -7.34 3.55
C ALA A 19 -13.57 -8.48 3.55
N GLY A 20 -14.63 -8.39 4.35
CA GLY A 20 -15.62 -9.47 4.55
C GLY A 20 -16.60 -9.62 3.39
N ALA A 21 -16.99 -10.87 3.11
CA ALA A 21 -17.94 -11.23 2.06
C ALA A 21 -19.39 -11.36 2.59
N SER A 22 -19.58 -11.57 3.90
CA SER A 22 -20.88 -11.70 4.56
C SER A 22 -20.90 -10.99 5.90
N ASP A 23 -22.10 -10.74 6.46
CA ASP A 23 -22.24 -10.07 7.75
C ASP A 23 -21.63 -10.88 8.90
N SER A 24 -21.66 -12.22 8.85
CA SER A 24 -21.01 -13.07 9.85
C SER A 24 -19.49 -12.95 9.76
N GLU A 25 -18.94 -13.02 8.55
CA GLU A 25 -17.51 -12.87 8.31
C GLU A 25 -17.02 -11.46 8.72
N VAL A 26 -17.81 -10.42 8.45
CA VAL A 26 -17.46 -9.05 8.87
C VAL A 26 -17.34 -8.96 10.39
N LYS A 27 -18.25 -9.59 11.16
CA LYS A 27 -18.17 -9.59 12.62
C LYS A 27 -16.94 -10.33 13.15
N GLU A 28 -16.63 -11.48 12.58
CA GLU A 28 -15.43 -12.25 12.94
C GLU A 28 -14.16 -11.46 12.64
N LEU A 29 -14.09 -10.84 11.46
CA LEU A 29 -12.98 -10.01 11.04
C LEU A 29 -12.84 -8.72 11.87
N GLU A 30 -13.95 -8.16 12.36
CA GLU A 30 -13.94 -7.00 13.26
C GLU A 30 -13.30 -7.35 14.60
N LEU A 31 -13.67 -8.47 15.21
CA LEU A 31 -13.07 -8.98 16.45
C LEU A 31 -11.57 -9.28 16.27
N GLN A 32 -11.22 -9.98 15.19
CA GLN A 32 -9.84 -10.27 14.85
C GLN A 32 -9.02 -8.99 14.68
N LEU A 33 -9.58 -7.97 14.02
CA LEU A 33 -8.92 -6.70 13.80
C LEU A 33 -8.73 -5.91 15.11
N GLU A 34 -9.70 -5.96 16.02
CA GLU A 34 -9.59 -5.35 17.34
C GLU A 34 -8.44 -5.93 18.13
N GLU A 35 -8.35 -7.27 18.19
CA GLU A 35 -7.26 -7.97 18.87
C GLU A 35 -5.90 -7.67 18.22
N LEU A 36 -5.81 -7.83 16.90
CA LEU A 36 -4.56 -7.63 16.13
C LEU A 36 -4.01 -6.21 16.26
N THR A 37 -4.88 -5.21 16.40
CA THR A 37 -4.51 -3.79 16.40
C THR A 37 -4.72 -3.10 17.75
N ALA A 38 -4.83 -3.87 18.85
CA ALA A 38 -5.04 -3.31 20.20
C ALA A 38 -3.97 -2.28 20.57
N ASP A 39 -2.69 -2.60 20.27
CA ASP A 39 -1.54 -1.76 20.59
C ASP A 39 -1.04 -0.95 19.37
N GLN A 40 -1.80 -0.92 18.26
CA GLN A 40 -1.40 -0.19 17.06
C GLN A 40 -2.08 1.18 17.02
N PRO A 41 -1.33 2.29 17.12
CA PRO A 41 -1.91 3.61 16.95
C PRO A 41 -2.34 3.84 15.50
N PRO A 42 -3.28 4.76 15.25
CA PRO A 42 -3.57 5.23 13.91
C PRO A 42 -2.32 5.80 13.25
N MET A 43 -2.11 5.44 11.99
CA MET A 43 -1.00 5.93 11.18
C MET A 43 -1.53 6.93 10.15
N PHE A 44 -1.48 8.22 10.50
CA PHE A 44 -1.95 9.30 9.62
C PHE A 44 -1.01 9.50 8.42
N HIS A 45 0.29 9.30 8.62
CA HIS A 45 1.23 9.11 7.52
C HIS A 45 2.41 8.28 8.00
N VAL A 46 2.84 7.33 7.19
CA VAL A 46 4.02 6.51 7.48
C VAL A 46 4.77 6.17 6.20
N SER A 47 6.08 6.33 6.26
CA SER A 47 6.98 6.02 5.14
C SER A 47 7.32 4.54 5.10
N GLY A 48 7.30 3.94 3.90
CA GLY A 48 7.76 2.58 3.65
C GLY A 48 9.23 2.36 3.98
N PHE A 49 10.05 3.40 3.93
CA PHE A 49 11.46 3.33 4.30
C PHE A 49 11.69 3.09 5.81
N ALA A 50 10.67 3.33 6.64
CA ALA A 50 10.67 2.93 8.05
C ALA A 50 10.27 1.46 8.25
N HIS A 51 9.89 0.76 7.19
CA HIS A 51 9.43 -0.63 7.21
C HIS A 51 8.32 -0.91 8.23
N PRO A 52 7.24 -0.10 8.28
CA PRO A 52 6.14 -0.33 9.21
C PRO A 52 5.44 -1.66 8.92
N LYS A 53 4.67 -2.14 9.88
CA LYS A 53 3.76 -3.27 9.67
C LYS A 53 2.44 -2.73 9.12
N LEU A 54 2.09 -3.10 7.89
CA LEU A 54 0.84 -2.71 7.24
C LEU A 54 -0.26 -3.72 7.54
N LEU A 55 -1.50 -3.24 7.62
CA LEU A 55 -2.68 -4.08 7.74
C LEU A 55 -2.96 -4.76 6.40
N CYS A 56 -2.84 -6.07 6.37
CA CYS A 56 -3.05 -6.91 5.19
C CYS A 56 -4.19 -7.89 5.43
N PHE A 57 -4.97 -8.16 4.37
CA PHE A 57 -6.02 -9.18 4.36
C PHE A 57 -5.71 -10.24 3.32
N SER A 58 -5.86 -11.51 3.66
CA SER A 58 -5.66 -12.65 2.75
C SER A 58 -6.73 -13.73 2.97
N ARG A 59 -6.86 -14.65 1.99
CA ARG A 59 -7.79 -15.77 2.03
C ARG A 59 -7.11 -17.13 1.79
N GLU A 60 -5.79 -17.17 1.66
CA GLU A 60 -5.06 -18.41 1.34
C GLU A 60 -5.28 -19.51 2.37
N ASP A 61 -5.24 -19.16 3.67
CA ASP A 61 -5.49 -20.07 4.80
C ASP A 61 -6.79 -19.70 5.54
N GLY A 62 -7.81 -19.27 4.80
CA GLY A 62 -9.03 -18.67 5.32
C GLY A 62 -8.95 -17.13 5.43
N PRO A 63 -10.11 -16.48 5.62
CA PRO A 63 -10.19 -15.03 5.70
C PRO A 63 -9.53 -14.51 6.98
N ARG A 64 -8.45 -13.74 6.85
CA ARG A 64 -7.75 -13.20 8.02
C ARG A 64 -7.02 -11.90 7.74
N PHE A 65 -6.85 -11.11 8.82
CA PHE A 65 -5.94 -9.99 8.87
C PHE A 65 -4.58 -10.40 9.44
N ASP A 66 -3.54 -9.77 8.90
CA ASP A 66 -2.16 -9.88 9.38
C ASP A 66 -1.51 -8.48 9.38
N LEU A 67 -0.55 -8.26 10.27
CA LEU A 67 0.33 -7.10 10.23
C LEU A 67 1.67 -7.51 9.59
N LEU A 68 1.87 -7.17 8.32
CA LEU A 68 3.04 -7.55 7.53
C LEU A 68 4.04 -6.38 7.41
N ARG A 69 5.32 -6.65 7.63
CA ARG A 69 6.39 -5.66 7.47
C ARG A 69 6.47 -5.21 6.00
N TRP A 70 6.40 -3.91 5.77
CA TRP A 70 6.53 -3.35 4.42
C TRP A 70 7.99 -3.42 3.94
N GLY A 71 8.20 -4.00 2.77
CA GLY A 71 9.50 -4.33 2.19
C GLY A 71 9.71 -5.83 2.17
N LEU A 72 9.35 -6.46 1.04
CA LEU A 72 9.34 -7.91 0.86
C LEU A 72 10.75 -8.48 0.98
N ILE A 73 10.90 -9.54 1.77
CA ILE A 73 12.14 -10.30 1.88
C ILE A 73 11.92 -11.66 1.21
N PRO A 74 12.55 -11.92 0.06
CA PRO A 74 12.46 -13.22 -0.61
C PRO A 74 13.11 -14.33 0.20
N HIS A 75 12.66 -15.58 -0.01
CA HIS A 75 13.15 -16.77 0.69
C HIS A 75 14.65 -17.05 0.52
N TRP A 76 15.27 -16.59 -0.58
CA TRP A 76 16.68 -16.82 -0.88
C TRP A 76 17.64 -15.86 -0.16
N VAL A 77 17.13 -14.89 0.58
CA VAL A 77 17.94 -13.95 1.37
C VAL A 77 18.61 -14.70 2.52
N LYS A 78 19.93 -14.50 2.69
CA LYS A 78 20.78 -15.33 3.53
C LYS A 78 21.01 -14.81 4.95
N ASP A 79 20.84 -13.50 5.16
CA ASP A 79 21.11 -12.84 6.43
C ASP A 79 20.35 -11.53 6.60
N HIS A 80 20.37 -10.96 7.80
CA HIS A 80 19.71 -9.71 8.14
C HIS A 80 20.24 -8.48 7.35
N ALA A 81 21.53 -8.43 7.04
CA ALA A 81 22.12 -7.31 6.30
C ALA A 81 21.58 -7.29 4.86
N GLN A 82 21.56 -8.46 4.23
CA GLN A 82 20.93 -8.62 2.91
C GLN A 82 19.42 -8.37 2.98
N ALA A 83 18.72 -8.85 4.03
CA ALA A 83 17.30 -8.61 4.23
C ALA A 83 16.96 -7.11 4.33
N ALA A 84 17.77 -6.35 5.07
CA ALA A 84 17.62 -4.90 5.17
C ALA A 84 17.83 -4.19 3.82
N THR A 85 18.83 -4.61 3.05
CA THR A 85 19.11 -4.05 1.72
C THR A 85 18.01 -4.36 0.73
N VAL A 86 17.61 -5.63 0.63
CA VAL A 86 16.56 -6.07 -0.29
C VAL A 86 15.21 -5.45 0.10
N GLY A 87 14.85 -5.43 1.39
CA GLY A 87 13.61 -4.85 1.88
C GLY A 87 13.41 -3.39 1.46
N ARG A 88 14.47 -2.58 1.42
CA ARG A 88 14.41 -1.19 0.92
C ARG A 88 14.11 -1.09 -0.58
N GLN A 89 14.51 -2.08 -1.36
CA GLN A 89 14.33 -2.11 -2.82
C GLN A 89 13.01 -2.76 -3.23
N THR A 90 12.34 -3.44 -2.31
CA THR A 90 11.13 -4.22 -2.54
C THR A 90 9.88 -3.65 -1.86
N LEU A 91 9.88 -2.37 -1.53
CA LEU A 91 8.69 -1.66 -1.05
C LEU A 91 7.56 -1.72 -2.07
N ASN A 92 7.90 -1.64 -3.36
CA ASN A 92 6.96 -1.68 -4.47
C ASN A 92 7.38 -2.73 -5.50
N ALA A 93 6.39 -3.47 -6.03
CA ALA A 93 6.55 -4.41 -7.13
C ALA A 93 5.81 -3.90 -8.37
N ARG A 94 6.50 -3.76 -9.51
CA ARG A 94 5.86 -3.38 -10.78
C ARG A 94 5.05 -4.56 -11.32
N GLY A 95 3.77 -4.35 -11.56
CA GLY A 95 2.86 -5.38 -12.09
C GLY A 95 3.34 -5.97 -13.41
N GLU A 96 3.92 -5.14 -14.27
CA GLU A 96 4.39 -5.54 -15.60
C GLU A 96 5.55 -6.57 -15.55
N THR A 97 6.35 -6.55 -14.50
CA THR A 97 7.53 -7.43 -14.33
C THR A 97 7.47 -8.30 -13.08
N ILE A 98 6.30 -8.40 -12.46
CA ILE A 98 6.10 -9.09 -11.18
C ILE A 98 6.47 -10.58 -11.26
N LEU A 99 6.26 -11.22 -12.40
CA LEU A 99 6.59 -12.62 -12.65
C LEU A 99 8.03 -12.86 -13.08
N GLU A 100 8.73 -11.80 -13.53
CA GLU A 100 10.08 -11.90 -14.09
C GLU A 100 11.15 -11.70 -13.00
N LYS A 101 10.91 -10.70 -12.11
CA LYS A 101 11.89 -10.30 -11.10
C LYS A 101 12.06 -11.37 -10.03
N PRO A 102 13.31 -11.83 -9.76
CA PRO A 102 13.58 -12.88 -8.76
C PRO A 102 13.01 -12.58 -7.37
N ALA A 103 12.96 -11.30 -7.00
CA ALA A 103 12.41 -10.89 -5.70
C ALA A 103 10.90 -11.10 -5.58
N PHE A 104 10.15 -11.10 -6.69
CA PHE A 104 8.68 -11.06 -6.69
C PHE A 104 8.00 -12.29 -7.27
N ARG A 105 8.65 -13.00 -8.21
CA ARG A 105 8.02 -14.05 -9.02
C ARG A 105 7.36 -15.19 -8.23
N ILE A 106 7.87 -15.53 -7.04
CA ILE A 106 7.26 -16.52 -6.16
C ILE A 106 6.15 -15.86 -5.33
N ALA A 107 6.44 -14.70 -4.73
CA ALA A 107 5.49 -13.95 -3.93
C ALA A 107 4.25 -13.49 -4.72
N ALA A 108 4.35 -13.36 -6.04
CA ALA A 108 3.22 -13.03 -6.92
C ALA A 108 2.06 -14.04 -6.85
N MET A 109 2.33 -15.25 -6.37
CA MET A 109 1.29 -16.26 -6.13
C MET A 109 0.68 -16.17 -4.73
N HIS A 110 1.30 -15.45 -3.79
CA HIS A 110 0.82 -15.21 -2.44
C HIS A 110 0.28 -13.78 -2.31
N ARG A 111 -0.93 -13.57 -2.79
CA ARG A 111 -1.54 -12.24 -2.90
C ARG A 111 -2.30 -11.87 -1.64
N CYS A 112 -2.35 -10.58 -1.35
CA CYS A 112 -3.13 -10.01 -0.27
C CYS A 112 -3.68 -8.63 -0.68
N LEU A 113 -4.59 -8.12 0.12
CA LEU A 113 -5.02 -6.71 0.08
C LEU A 113 -4.30 -5.96 1.18
N VAL A 114 -3.57 -4.90 0.85
CA VAL A 114 -3.03 -3.96 1.83
C VAL A 114 -4.09 -2.90 2.06
N LEU A 115 -4.68 -2.87 3.26
CA LEU A 115 -5.78 -1.95 3.57
C LEU A 115 -5.24 -0.62 4.11
N VAL A 116 -5.59 0.46 3.42
CA VAL A 116 -5.16 1.81 3.74
C VAL A 116 -6.35 2.78 3.66
N ASP A 117 -6.26 3.91 4.35
CA ASP A 117 -7.24 5.00 4.23
C ASP A 117 -6.99 5.85 2.99
N GLY A 118 -5.73 5.87 2.57
CA GLY A 118 -5.24 6.55 1.39
C GLY A 118 -3.71 6.47 1.33
N PHE A 119 -3.15 7.11 0.34
CA PHE A 119 -1.71 7.20 0.16
C PHE A 119 -1.29 8.63 -0.19
N PHE A 120 -0.01 8.92 -0.06
CA PHE A 120 0.55 10.21 -0.39
C PHE A 120 1.44 10.11 -1.61
N GLU A 121 1.35 11.14 -2.46
CA GLU A 121 2.25 11.33 -3.58
C GLU A 121 2.71 12.79 -3.65
N PHE A 122 3.88 13.02 -4.22
CA PHE A 122 4.55 14.32 -4.17
C PHE A 122 4.59 14.94 -5.56
N PHE A 123 3.90 16.06 -5.71
CA PHE A 123 3.98 16.89 -6.91
C PHE A 123 5.25 17.75 -6.85
N HIS A 124 6.02 17.76 -7.93
CA HIS A 124 7.27 18.52 -8.06
C HIS A 124 7.05 19.77 -8.91
N PHE A 125 7.31 20.93 -8.33
CA PHE A 125 7.23 22.20 -9.03
C PHE A 125 8.26 23.18 -8.49
N ALA A 126 8.97 23.93 -9.36
CA ALA A 126 9.94 24.97 -9.00
C ALA A 126 10.97 24.53 -7.93
N LYS A 127 11.49 23.29 -8.04
CA LYS A 127 12.44 22.65 -7.10
C LYS A 127 11.87 22.33 -5.71
N HIS A 128 10.57 22.51 -5.50
CA HIS A 128 9.84 22.12 -4.28
C HIS A 128 9.00 20.87 -4.51
N THR A 129 8.57 20.24 -3.41
CA THR A 129 7.67 19.10 -3.43
C THR A 129 6.44 19.39 -2.59
N TYR A 130 5.27 19.09 -3.14
CA TYR A 130 3.97 19.37 -2.56
C TYR A 130 3.23 18.07 -2.34
N PRO A 131 3.10 17.60 -1.09
CA PRO A 131 2.43 16.35 -0.81
C PRO A 131 0.93 16.47 -1.09
N HIS A 132 0.40 15.47 -1.74
CA HIS A 132 -1.02 15.26 -1.97
C HIS A 132 -1.46 14.01 -1.22
N PHE A 133 -2.60 14.07 -0.55
CA PHE A 133 -3.29 12.90 -0.02
C PHE A 133 -4.32 12.43 -1.06
N ILE A 134 -4.25 11.15 -1.40
CA ILE A 134 -5.13 10.51 -2.38
C ILE A 134 -5.95 9.45 -1.67
N HIS A 135 -7.27 9.52 -1.78
CA HIS A 135 -8.21 8.59 -1.16
C HIS A 135 -9.39 8.28 -2.07
N LEU A 136 -10.22 7.31 -1.70
CA LEU A 136 -11.46 7.04 -2.41
C LEU A 136 -12.48 8.16 -2.14
N ARG A 137 -13.18 8.62 -3.18
CA ARG A 137 -14.18 9.69 -3.09
C ARG A 137 -15.35 9.37 -2.14
N ASN A 138 -15.66 8.09 -1.94
CA ASN A 138 -16.71 7.63 -1.02
C ASN A 138 -16.23 7.51 0.44
N ASP A 139 -15.01 7.95 0.74
CA ASP A 139 -14.37 7.87 2.07
C ASP A 139 -14.30 6.47 2.68
N GLU A 140 -14.31 5.42 1.85
CA GLU A 140 -14.08 4.05 2.30
C GLU A 140 -12.57 3.71 2.28
N PRO A 141 -12.11 2.69 3.06
CA PRO A 141 -10.74 2.21 2.96
C PRO A 141 -10.42 1.67 1.57
N MET A 142 -9.22 2.00 1.08
CA MET A 142 -8.66 1.41 -0.14
C MET A 142 -8.11 0.02 0.14
N ALA A 143 -8.20 -0.87 -0.85
CA ALA A 143 -7.42 -2.09 -0.90
C ALA A 143 -6.36 -1.96 -1.98
N LEU A 144 -5.09 -1.93 -1.59
CA LEU A 144 -3.97 -1.97 -2.54
C LEU A 144 -3.59 -3.43 -2.77
N GLY A 145 -3.33 -3.81 -4.02
CA GLY A 145 -2.80 -5.14 -4.33
C GLY A 145 -1.43 -5.30 -3.68
N GLY A 146 -1.30 -6.34 -2.88
CA GLY A 146 -0.05 -6.72 -2.22
C GLY A 146 0.37 -8.13 -2.61
N ILE A 147 1.67 -8.38 -2.58
CA ILE A 147 2.27 -9.70 -2.61
C ILE A 147 3.07 -9.92 -1.34
N ARG A 148 2.97 -11.11 -0.76
CA ARG A 148 3.55 -11.41 0.56
C ARG A 148 4.56 -12.54 0.52
N SER A 149 5.48 -12.54 1.47
CA SER A 149 6.47 -13.59 1.67
C SER A 149 6.77 -13.75 3.16
N VAL A 150 7.08 -14.96 3.58
CA VAL A 150 7.64 -15.23 4.90
C VAL A 150 9.10 -15.60 4.72
N TRP A 151 9.97 -14.76 5.22
CA TRP A 151 11.40 -15.05 5.29
C TRP A 151 11.73 -15.69 6.65
N ARG A 152 12.50 -16.77 6.63
CA ARG A 152 13.01 -17.40 7.84
C ARG A 152 14.50 -17.10 7.96
N ASP A 153 14.88 -16.58 9.13
CA ASP A 153 16.29 -16.36 9.42
C ASP A 153 17.04 -17.71 9.44
N PRO A 154 18.08 -17.87 8.61
CA PRO A 154 18.87 -19.11 8.60
C PRO A 154 19.63 -19.39 9.90
N LEU A 155 19.85 -18.36 10.76
CA LEU A 155 20.62 -18.49 12.00
C LEU A 155 19.77 -19.00 13.16
N ASP A 156 18.58 -18.45 13.36
CA ASP A 156 17.75 -18.75 14.53
C ASP A 156 16.37 -19.31 14.19
N GLY A 157 16.03 -19.40 12.88
CA GLY A 157 14.74 -19.88 12.40
C GLY A 157 13.57 -18.92 12.61
N SER A 158 13.80 -17.72 13.15
CA SER A 158 12.76 -16.71 13.32
C SER A 158 12.11 -16.33 12.00
N ALA A 159 10.81 -16.06 12.00
CA ALA A 159 10.04 -15.78 10.80
C ALA A 159 9.63 -14.31 10.73
N ILE A 160 9.90 -13.67 9.60
CA ILE A 160 9.45 -12.31 9.31
C ILE A 160 8.49 -12.35 8.12
N ALA A 161 7.21 -12.06 8.39
CA ALA A 161 6.21 -11.92 7.34
C ALA A 161 6.28 -10.51 6.74
N THR A 162 6.38 -10.45 5.41
CA THR A 162 6.66 -9.21 4.67
C THR A 162 5.70 -9.03 3.50
N VAL A 163 5.53 -7.78 3.06
CA VAL A 163 4.66 -7.40 1.95
C VAL A 163 5.33 -6.37 1.03
N SER A 164 5.04 -6.46 -0.26
CA SER A 164 5.32 -5.42 -1.25
C SER A 164 4.01 -4.92 -1.84
N ILE A 165 3.86 -3.60 -2.01
CA ILE A 165 2.71 -3.01 -2.69
C ILE A 165 2.92 -3.13 -4.20
N VAL A 166 1.93 -3.67 -4.89
CA VAL A 166 1.96 -3.75 -6.36
C VAL A 166 1.64 -2.38 -6.95
N THR A 167 2.33 -2.02 -8.02
CA THR A 167 2.13 -0.76 -8.74
C THR A 167 1.84 -1.00 -10.22
N THR A 168 1.10 -0.07 -10.82
CA THR A 168 0.74 -0.06 -12.23
C THR A 168 1.03 1.30 -12.87
N ALA A 169 0.77 1.45 -14.15
CA ALA A 169 0.78 2.74 -14.83
C ALA A 169 -0.18 3.72 -14.14
N ALA A 170 0.15 5.00 -14.16
CA ALA A 170 -0.69 6.04 -13.58
C ALA A 170 -1.96 6.27 -14.42
N ASN A 171 -3.10 6.51 -13.76
CA ASN A 171 -4.25 7.14 -14.40
C ASN A 171 -3.98 8.65 -14.64
N PRO A 172 -4.84 9.39 -15.36
CA PRO A 172 -4.60 10.81 -15.64
C PRO A 172 -4.39 11.68 -14.38
N LEU A 173 -5.13 11.44 -13.29
CA LEU A 173 -4.93 12.16 -12.01
C LEU A 173 -3.52 11.92 -11.47
N MET A 174 -3.11 10.67 -11.37
CA MET A 174 -1.80 10.31 -10.83
C MET A 174 -0.66 10.70 -11.76
N ALA A 175 -0.88 10.73 -13.07
CA ALA A 175 0.11 11.22 -14.03
C ALA A 175 0.42 12.71 -13.84
N ARG A 176 -0.58 13.50 -13.42
CA ARG A 176 -0.37 14.92 -13.06
C ARG A 176 0.40 15.07 -11.75
N ILE A 177 0.07 14.27 -10.73
CA ILE A 177 0.66 14.41 -9.38
C ILE A 177 2.04 13.75 -9.30
N HIS A 178 2.20 12.52 -9.80
CA HIS A 178 3.48 11.80 -9.77
C HIS A 178 4.38 12.22 -10.93
N ASN A 179 4.87 13.44 -10.87
CA ASN A 179 5.68 14.09 -11.92
C ASN A 179 7.17 14.21 -11.57
N ASN A 180 7.69 13.38 -10.66
CA ASN A 180 9.09 13.41 -10.28
C ASN A 180 10.00 13.21 -11.52
N PRO A 181 10.86 14.18 -11.89
CA PRO A 181 11.69 14.10 -13.09
C PRO A 181 12.76 13.00 -13.02
N LYS A 182 13.02 12.45 -11.83
CA LYS A 182 13.97 11.34 -11.63
C LYS A 182 13.30 9.97 -11.73
N ALA A 183 11.96 9.92 -11.83
CA ALA A 183 11.22 8.67 -11.95
C ALA A 183 11.17 8.21 -13.41
N GLU A 184 11.11 6.90 -13.63
CA GLU A 184 10.90 6.29 -14.94
C GLU A 184 9.40 6.37 -15.36
N GLY A 185 8.84 7.57 -15.35
CA GLY A 185 7.45 7.85 -15.66
C GLY A 185 6.50 7.75 -14.46
N PRO A 186 5.26 8.28 -14.65
CA PRO A 186 4.28 8.31 -13.60
C PRO A 186 3.68 6.93 -13.32
N ARG A 187 3.51 6.63 -12.05
CA ARG A 187 2.94 5.37 -11.57
C ARG A 187 1.96 5.60 -10.43
N MET A 188 1.13 4.59 -10.16
CA MET A 188 0.25 4.56 -8.99
C MET A 188 0.27 3.17 -8.35
N PRO A 189 -0.11 3.04 -7.05
CA PRO A 189 -0.40 1.73 -6.48
C PRO A 189 -1.54 1.08 -7.25
N PHE A 190 -1.48 -0.24 -7.40
CA PHE A 190 -2.61 -1.01 -7.92
C PHE A 190 -3.72 -1.03 -6.86
N ILE A 191 -4.78 -0.28 -7.06
CA ILE A 191 -5.97 -0.28 -6.21
C ILE A 191 -6.89 -1.38 -6.72
N VAL A 192 -7.18 -2.38 -5.88
CA VAL A 192 -8.08 -3.48 -6.24
C VAL A 192 -9.53 -3.00 -6.10
N PRO A 193 -10.33 -3.00 -7.17
CA PRO A 193 -11.76 -2.76 -7.06
C PRO A 193 -12.43 -3.85 -6.22
N ARG A 194 -13.43 -3.49 -5.41
CA ARG A 194 -14.07 -4.45 -4.47
C ARG A 194 -14.63 -5.68 -5.18
N GLU A 195 -15.23 -5.50 -6.32
CA GLU A 195 -15.78 -6.58 -7.16
C GLU A 195 -14.71 -7.54 -7.69
N ARG A 196 -13.43 -7.16 -7.62
CA ARG A 196 -12.30 -7.98 -8.06
C ARG A 196 -11.46 -8.55 -6.91
N ASP A 197 -11.87 -8.34 -5.66
CA ASP A 197 -11.14 -8.86 -4.49
C ASP A 197 -11.00 -10.38 -4.55
N ALA A 198 -12.10 -11.09 -4.85
CA ALA A 198 -12.10 -12.56 -4.94
C ALA A 198 -11.14 -13.06 -6.03
N GLU A 199 -11.14 -12.39 -7.19
CA GLU A 199 -10.24 -12.73 -8.31
C GLU A 199 -8.77 -12.48 -7.95
N TRP A 200 -8.47 -11.33 -7.31
CA TRP A 200 -7.12 -11.01 -6.88
C TRP A 200 -6.60 -11.98 -5.80
N LEU A 201 -7.45 -12.36 -4.85
CA LEU A 201 -7.08 -13.21 -3.71
C LEU A 201 -7.14 -14.72 -4.01
N SER A 202 -7.69 -15.12 -5.17
CA SER A 202 -7.86 -16.53 -5.51
C SER A 202 -6.52 -17.24 -5.73
N ALA A 203 -6.27 -18.29 -4.98
CA ALA A 203 -5.10 -19.16 -5.19
C ALA A 203 -5.13 -19.89 -6.55
N ASP A 204 -6.33 -20.06 -7.12
CA ASP A 204 -6.55 -20.77 -8.39
C ASP A 204 -6.25 -19.89 -9.62
N THR A 205 -5.96 -18.59 -9.42
CA THR A 205 -5.60 -17.72 -10.54
C THR A 205 -4.31 -18.22 -11.19
N GLU A 206 -4.38 -18.59 -12.45
CA GLU A 206 -3.23 -19.01 -13.25
C GLU A 206 -2.17 -17.91 -13.24
N LYS A 207 -0.91 -18.31 -13.09
CA LYS A 207 0.24 -17.41 -12.95
C LYS A 207 0.28 -16.34 -14.04
N ASP A 208 0.09 -16.74 -15.29
CA ASP A 208 0.22 -15.85 -16.45
C ASP A 208 -0.95 -14.84 -16.55
N ARG A 209 -2.04 -15.06 -15.82
CA ARG A 209 -3.16 -14.12 -15.75
C ARG A 209 -2.94 -12.99 -14.73
N VAL A 210 -2.04 -13.17 -13.76
CA VAL A 210 -1.81 -12.20 -12.67
C VAL A 210 -1.47 -10.79 -13.18
N PRO A 211 -0.58 -10.57 -14.15
CA PRO A 211 -0.30 -9.23 -14.67
C PRO A 211 -1.53 -8.56 -15.31
N GLY A 212 -2.41 -9.34 -15.95
CA GLY A 212 -3.64 -8.83 -16.58
C GLY A 212 -4.67 -8.30 -15.58
N LEU A 213 -4.59 -8.70 -14.30
CA LEU A 213 -5.44 -8.18 -13.24
C LEU A 213 -5.04 -6.76 -12.81
N ILE A 214 -3.77 -6.39 -13.03
CA ILE A 214 -3.14 -5.19 -12.49
C ILE A 214 -3.37 -4.02 -13.45
N GLN A 215 -4.46 -3.27 -13.21
CA GLN A 215 -4.89 -2.15 -14.06
C GLN A 215 -4.95 -0.84 -13.28
N PRO A 216 -4.76 0.32 -13.94
CA PRO A 216 -4.98 1.63 -13.32
C PRO A 216 -6.41 1.76 -12.80
N TYR A 217 -6.55 2.34 -11.61
CA TYR A 217 -7.87 2.62 -11.02
C TYR A 217 -8.50 3.85 -11.68
N PRO A 218 -9.84 3.91 -11.90
CA PRO A 218 -10.51 5.05 -12.51
C PRO A 218 -10.31 6.34 -11.71
N GLU A 219 -9.83 7.43 -12.36
CA GLU A 219 -9.60 8.70 -11.66
C GLU A 219 -10.86 9.32 -11.08
N ALA A 220 -12.02 9.12 -11.71
CA ALA A 220 -13.29 9.65 -11.24
C ALA A 220 -13.70 9.13 -9.84
N ALA A 221 -13.17 7.97 -9.42
CA ALA A 221 -13.41 7.40 -8.10
C ALA A 221 -12.41 7.85 -7.04
N LEU A 222 -11.38 8.61 -7.45
CA LEU A 222 -10.36 9.15 -6.55
C LEU A 222 -10.60 10.63 -6.26
N GLU A 223 -10.17 11.03 -5.09
CA GLU A 223 -10.03 12.43 -4.70
C GLU A 223 -8.60 12.67 -4.22
N ALA A 224 -8.06 13.84 -4.58
CA ALA A 224 -6.71 14.25 -4.20
C ALA A 224 -6.71 15.72 -3.81
N PHE A 225 -6.03 16.05 -2.72
CA PHE A 225 -5.81 17.43 -2.29
C PHE A 225 -4.43 17.56 -1.66
N THR A 226 -3.89 18.77 -1.70
CA THR A 226 -2.63 19.11 -1.05
C THR A 226 -2.78 19.11 0.46
N VAL A 227 -1.74 18.62 1.16
CA VAL A 227 -1.65 18.53 2.63
C VAL A 227 -0.40 19.25 3.13
N PRO A 228 -0.29 19.54 4.44
CA PRO A 228 0.92 20.16 5.00
C PRO A 228 2.20 19.37 4.67
N PRO A 229 3.38 20.00 4.73
CA PRO A 229 4.65 19.30 4.48
C PRO A 229 4.80 18.05 5.34
N LEU A 230 5.12 16.92 4.71
CA LEU A 230 5.35 15.62 5.35
C LEU A 230 6.84 15.26 5.47
N LEU A 231 7.70 16.07 4.87
CA LEU A 231 9.15 15.86 4.83
C LEU A 231 9.89 17.15 5.18
N GLY A 232 11.10 17.01 5.72
CA GLY A 232 11.96 18.13 6.07
C GLY A 232 11.65 18.78 7.42
N LYS A 233 12.19 19.98 7.66
CA LYS A 233 12.12 20.66 8.97
C LYS A 233 10.71 21.14 9.37
N GLN A 234 9.83 21.32 8.39
CA GLN A 234 8.45 21.79 8.60
C GLN A 234 7.44 20.63 8.55
N ALA A 235 7.91 19.38 8.51
CA ALA A 235 7.04 18.22 8.44
C ALA A 235 6.13 18.14 9.66
N VAL A 236 4.84 17.94 9.43
CA VAL A 236 3.90 17.65 10.52
C VAL A 236 4.15 16.24 11.07
N ALA A 237 3.86 16.07 12.35
CA ALA A 237 3.96 14.76 13.01
C ALA A 237 2.89 13.78 12.48
N ASN A 238 2.99 12.50 12.89
CA ASN A 238 1.97 11.48 12.60
C ASN A 238 0.68 11.77 13.38
N THR A 239 -0.06 12.78 12.96
CA THR A 239 -1.31 13.24 13.55
C THR A 239 -2.35 13.53 12.48
N VAL A 240 -3.59 13.79 12.88
CA VAL A 240 -4.68 14.15 11.96
C VAL A 240 -4.37 15.36 11.08
N GLU A 241 -3.44 16.21 11.47
CA GLU A 241 -3.00 17.38 10.67
C GLU A 241 -2.43 16.95 9.30
N ALA A 242 -1.83 15.75 9.21
CA ALA A 242 -1.29 15.22 7.96
C ALA A 242 -2.36 14.97 6.87
N HIS A 243 -3.65 14.95 7.25
CA HIS A 243 -4.78 14.74 6.34
C HIS A 243 -5.59 16.01 6.10
N ARG A 244 -5.21 17.16 6.68
CA ARG A 244 -5.93 18.40 6.46
C ARG A 244 -5.58 19.01 5.12
N PRO A 245 -6.56 19.49 4.36
CA PRO A 245 -6.28 20.29 3.17
C PRO A 245 -5.40 21.49 3.52
N PHE A 246 -4.37 21.71 2.70
CA PHE A 246 -3.41 22.79 2.89
C PHE A 246 -3.19 23.52 1.57
N VAL A 247 -3.31 24.84 1.58
CA VAL A 247 -3.15 25.67 0.39
C VAL A 247 -1.70 26.13 0.27
N TYR A 248 -1.09 25.82 -0.86
CA TYR A 248 0.22 26.35 -1.26
C TYR A 248 -0.01 27.50 -2.26
N PRO A 249 0.26 28.77 -1.87
CA PRO A 249 -0.03 29.92 -2.72
C PRO A 249 0.62 29.83 -4.11
N GLU A 250 1.82 29.25 -4.19
CA GLU A 250 2.56 29.08 -5.44
C GLU A 250 1.90 28.09 -6.41
N LEU A 251 1.08 27.15 -5.94
CA LEU A 251 0.33 26.24 -6.80
C LEU A 251 -0.94 26.88 -7.36
N ALA A 252 -1.48 27.89 -6.70
CA ALA A 252 -2.64 28.62 -7.20
C ALA A 252 -2.37 29.34 -8.53
N LEU A 253 -1.11 29.52 -8.89
CA LEU A 253 -0.69 30.13 -10.15
C LEU A 253 -0.69 29.13 -11.33
N LEU A 254 -0.92 27.84 -11.09
CA LEU A 254 -0.93 26.77 -12.10
C LEU A 254 -2.32 26.42 -12.61
N GLY A 255 -3.38 26.98 -12.02
CA GLY A 255 -4.80 26.70 -12.30
C GLY A 255 -5.40 27.44 -13.45
#